data_b2d9eb8a1c1a9f0622ba6c552f4e2afa
#
_entry.id   b2d9eb8a1c1a9f0622ba6c552f4e2afa
#
_cell.length_a   1.000
_cell.length_b   1.000
_cell.length_c   1.000
_cell.angle_alpha   90.00
_cell.angle_beta   90.00
_cell.angle_gamma   90.00
#
_symmetry.space_group_name_H-M   'P 1'
#
loop_
_entity.id
_entity.type
_entity.pdbx_description
1 polymer ?
#
loop_
_entity_poly.entity_id
_entity_poly.type
_entity_poly.pdbx_seq_one_letter_code
_entity_poly.pdbx_strand_id
1 'polypeptide(L)'
;METVEDLKIAPLLYFSDTLVTFSDVVPIFDGKNVCQPISFTVKQGERIALYGKNGSGKTSLLKLLVGQQIEHRGTVAIGSGMILSYVPQDTSMLNGSLSEFAEANRVDESLFKAILRKMDFSRIQFEKKMEDFSAGQKKKVLIAKSLCEQAHLYVWDEPLNYIDIYSRMQIENLIREFSPTMIFVEHDLAFRNNMATKSIRLATE
;
A
#
# COMPACT_ATOMS: atom_id res chain seq x y z
N MET A 1 -1.73 30.52 8.95
CA MET A 1 -1.10 29.68 7.92
C MET A 1 -0.31 28.65 8.67
N GLU A 2 -0.89 27.49 8.97
CA GLU A 2 -0.13 26.39 9.55
C GLU A 2 0.79 25.87 8.46
N THR A 3 2.05 26.04 8.66
CA THR A 3 3.09 25.48 7.80
C THR A 3 3.05 23.97 7.95
N VAL A 4 2.92 23.29 6.83
CA VAL A 4 2.81 21.80 6.68
C VAL A 4 4.15 21.11 7.04
N GLU A 5 5.00 21.73 7.86
CA GLU A 5 6.36 21.28 8.15
C GLU A 5 6.48 20.19 9.23
N ASP A 6 5.39 19.81 9.89
CA ASP A 6 5.44 18.81 10.98
C ASP A 6 4.51 17.60 10.77
N LEU A 7 4.36 17.12 9.54
CA LEU A 7 3.71 15.83 9.32
C LEU A 7 4.61 14.71 9.85
N LYS A 8 4.42 14.31 11.09
CA LYS A 8 5.13 13.17 11.68
C LYS A 8 4.46 11.86 11.27
N ILE A 9 4.71 11.43 10.04
CA ILE A 9 4.49 10.04 9.65
C ILE A 9 5.72 9.28 10.13
N ALA A 10 5.54 8.39 11.10
CA ALA A 10 6.65 7.60 11.64
C ALA A 10 6.34 6.12 11.45
N PRO A 11 6.93 5.45 10.44
CA PRO A 11 6.84 4.01 10.34
C PRO A 11 7.44 3.36 11.59
N LEU A 12 6.85 2.26 12.03
CA LEU A 12 7.38 1.49 13.14
C LEU A 12 8.61 0.71 12.71
N LEU A 13 9.59 0.62 13.62
CA LEU A 13 10.74 -0.26 13.43
C LEU A 13 10.41 -1.64 14.00
N TYR A 14 10.67 -2.68 13.23
CA TYR A 14 10.56 -4.05 13.72
C TYR A 14 11.85 -4.47 14.43
N PHE A 15 11.77 -5.34 15.41
CA PHE A 15 12.95 -5.76 16.21
C PHE A 15 13.92 -6.65 15.43
N SER A 16 13.50 -7.23 14.30
CA SER A 16 14.33 -8.05 13.40
C SER A 16 14.54 -7.35 12.06
N ASP A 17 15.69 -7.54 11.44
CA ASP A 17 15.99 -7.04 10.10
C ASP A 17 15.06 -7.65 9.03
N THR A 18 14.71 -8.94 9.19
CA THR A 18 13.79 -9.63 8.27
C THR A 18 12.37 -9.58 8.80
N LEU A 19 11.48 -8.96 8.02
CA LEU A 19 10.07 -8.81 8.34
C LEU A 19 9.23 -9.98 7.81
N VAL A 20 9.49 -10.38 6.56
CA VAL A 20 8.73 -11.42 5.86
C VAL A 20 9.68 -12.30 5.06
N THR A 21 9.37 -13.60 5.00
CA THR A 21 10.06 -14.55 4.11
C THR A 21 9.03 -15.33 3.29
N PHE A 22 9.18 -15.27 1.99
CA PHE A 22 8.48 -16.13 1.04
C PHE A 22 9.42 -17.26 0.64
N SER A 23 8.95 -18.51 0.74
CA SER A 23 9.71 -19.72 0.38
C SER A 23 8.88 -20.57 -0.58
N ASP A 24 9.29 -20.59 -1.84
CA ASP A 24 8.68 -21.35 -2.95
C ASP A 24 7.15 -21.16 -3.04
N VAL A 25 6.71 -19.91 -2.85
CA VAL A 25 5.29 -19.58 -2.83
C VAL A 25 4.74 -19.54 -4.24
N VAL A 26 3.64 -20.26 -4.45
CA VAL A 26 2.88 -20.31 -5.70
C VAL A 26 1.40 -20.13 -5.36
N PRO A 27 0.78 -18.98 -5.63
CA PRO A 27 -0.66 -18.84 -5.53
C PRO A 27 -1.37 -19.76 -6.52
N ILE A 28 -2.51 -20.30 -6.11
CA ILE A 28 -3.35 -21.21 -6.91
C ILE A 28 -4.68 -20.52 -7.19
N PHE A 29 -5.13 -20.61 -8.43
CA PHE A 29 -6.44 -20.13 -8.86
C PHE A 29 -7.13 -21.20 -9.70
N ASP A 30 -8.34 -21.60 -9.33
CA ASP A 30 -9.09 -22.70 -9.97
C ASP A 30 -8.25 -23.98 -10.13
N GLY A 31 -7.49 -24.33 -9.08
CA GLY A 31 -6.64 -25.52 -9.05
C GLY A 31 -5.37 -25.44 -9.91
N LYS A 32 -5.06 -24.27 -10.48
CA LYS A 32 -3.88 -24.05 -11.34
C LYS A 32 -2.89 -23.10 -10.68
N ASN A 33 -1.61 -23.39 -10.83
CA ASN A 33 -0.56 -22.43 -10.47
C ASN A 33 -0.67 -21.17 -11.33
N VAL A 34 -0.54 -19.98 -10.75
CA VAL A 34 -0.61 -18.72 -11.51
C VAL A 34 0.75 -18.16 -11.88
N CYS A 35 1.79 -18.63 -11.23
CA CYS A 35 3.19 -18.25 -11.51
C CYS A 35 4.15 -19.36 -11.13
N GLN A 36 5.41 -19.21 -11.53
CA GLN A 36 6.49 -20.07 -11.02
C GLN A 36 6.73 -19.82 -9.53
N PRO A 37 7.31 -20.80 -8.78
CA PRO A 37 7.65 -20.63 -7.37
C PRO A 37 8.49 -19.39 -7.14
N ILE A 38 8.12 -18.61 -6.13
CA ILE A 38 8.79 -17.36 -5.79
C ILE A 38 9.34 -17.42 -4.37
N SER A 39 10.62 -17.05 -4.21
CA SER A 39 11.30 -17.00 -2.92
C SER A 39 12.03 -15.68 -2.76
N PHE A 40 11.72 -14.93 -1.71
CA PHE A 40 12.40 -13.68 -1.35
C PHE A 40 12.12 -13.30 0.09
N THR A 41 12.88 -12.34 0.60
CA THR A 41 12.67 -11.73 1.91
C THR A 41 12.34 -10.25 1.77
N VAL A 42 11.58 -9.73 2.73
CA VAL A 42 11.36 -8.30 2.95
C VAL A 42 12.16 -7.91 4.18
N LYS A 43 13.13 -7.02 4.01
CA LYS A 43 13.94 -6.49 5.10
C LYS A 43 13.52 -5.08 5.48
N GLN A 44 13.86 -4.69 6.71
CA GLN A 44 13.58 -3.35 7.20
C GLN A 44 14.20 -2.28 6.30
N GLY A 45 13.42 -1.26 5.97
CA GLY A 45 13.84 -0.18 5.07
C GLY A 45 13.76 -0.51 3.57
N GLU A 46 13.51 -1.78 3.19
CA GLU A 46 13.32 -2.12 1.77
C GLU A 46 11.97 -1.64 1.25
N ARG A 47 11.96 -1.19 0.01
CA ARG A 47 10.76 -0.92 -0.78
C ARG A 47 10.75 -1.86 -1.98
N ILE A 48 9.94 -2.91 -1.89
CA ILE A 48 9.90 -3.99 -2.87
C ILE A 48 8.76 -3.76 -3.85
N ALA A 49 9.09 -3.66 -5.14
CA ALA A 49 8.10 -3.65 -6.21
C ALA A 49 7.88 -5.06 -6.77
N LEU A 50 6.65 -5.54 -6.73
CA LEU A 50 6.22 -6.74 -7.43
C LEU A 50 5.69 -6.37 -8.81
N TYR A 51 6.19 -7.02 -9.86
CA TYR A 51 5.75 -6.76 -11.22
C TYR A 51 5.65 -8.06 -12.03
N GLY A 52 4.91 -8.01 -13.13
CA GLY A 52 4.67 -9.16 -14.00
C GLY A 52 3.37 -8.98 -14.78
N LYS A 53 3.04 -9.93 -15.63
CA LYS A 53 1.80 -9.92 -16.42
C LYS A 53 0.56 -9.89 -15.52
N ASN A 54 -0.56 -9.40 -16.07
CA ASN A 54 -1.85 -9.53 -15.39
C ASN A 54 -2.17 -11.01 -15.18
N GLY A 55 -2.73 -11.34 -14.00
CA GLY A 55 -2.99 -12.72 -13.61
C GLY A 55 -1.78 -13.50 -13.08
N SER A 56 -0.59 -12.89 -12.96
CA SER A 56 0.60 -13.57 -12.41
C SER A 56 0.63 -13.72 -10.88
N GLY A 57 -0.47 -13.43 -10.18
CA GLY A 57 -0.58 -13.65 -8.74
C GLY A 57 -0.03 -12.53 -7.85
N LYS A 58 0.29 -11.34 -8.38
CA LYS A 58 0.81 -10.20 -7.59
C LYS A 58 -0.11 -9.83 -6.42
N THR A 59 -1.37 -9.54 -6.72
CA THR A 59 -2.40 -9.25 -5.70
C THR A 59 -2.59 -10.41 -4.73
N SER A 60 -2.51 -11.67 -5.20
CA SER A 60 -2.62 -12.84 -4.33
C SER A 60 -1.49 -12.92 -3.31
N LEU A 61 -0.25 -12.58 -3.70
CA LEU A 61 0.88 -12.49 -2.77
C LEU A 61 0.67 -11.40 -1.72
N LEU A 62 0.16 -10.22 -2.12
CA LEU A 62 -0.15 -9.15 -1.17
C LEU A 62 -1.29 -9.55 -0.22
N LYS A 63 -2.31 -10.24 -0.72
CA LYS A 63 -3.43 -10.76 0.10
C LYS A 63 -2.97 -11.80 1.12
N LEU A 64 -2.02 -12.66 0.78
CA LEU A 64 -1.40 -13.58 1.73
C LEU A 64 -0.72 -12.84 2.88
N LEU A 65 -0.02 -11.74 2.60
CA LEU A 65 0.62 -10.91 3.64
C LEU A 65 -0.39 -10.33 4.64
N VAL A 66 -1.54 -9.90 4.15
CA VAL A 66 -2.57 -9.31 5.01
C VAL A 66 -3.53 -10.34 5.62
N GLY A 67 -3.13 -11.63 5.58
CA GLY A 67 -3.84 -12.72 6.25
C GLY A 67 -5.11 -13.19 5.55
N GLN A 68 -5.32 -12.82 4.28
CA GLN A 68 -6.43 -13.38 3.51
C GLN A 68 -6.15 -14.83 3.12
N GLN A 69 -7.18 -15.66 3.15
CA GLN A 69 -7.08 -17.06 2.76
C GLN A 69 -7.00 -17.16 1.24
N ILE A 70 -5.79 -17.37 0.74
CA ILE A 70 -5.49 -17.62 -0.66
C ILE A 70 -4.89 -19.01 -0.75
N GLU A 71 -5.45 -19.87 -1.61
CA GLU A 71 -4.87 -21.18 -1.90
C GLU A 71 -3.47 -21.00 -2.49
N HIS A 72 -2.48 -21.65 -1.90
CA HIS A 72 -1.08 -21.56 -2.34
C HIS A 72 -0.26 -22.78 -1.92
N ARG A 73 0.88 -22.95 -2.58
CA ARG A 73 1.98 -23.82 -2.15
C ARG A 73 3.10 -22.96 -1.58
N GLY A 74 4.03 -23.61 -0.91
CA GLY A 74 5.13 -22.94 -0.23
C GLY A 74 4.72 -22.32 1.09
N THR A 75 5.56 -21.45 1.64
CA THR A 75 5.35 -20.83 2.95
C THR A 75 5.56 -19.33 2.92
N VAL A 76 4.72 -18.61 3.65
CA VAL A 76 4.90 -17.18 3.94
C VAL A 76 5.07 -17.04 5.45
N ALA A 77 6.28 -16.72 5.89
CA ALA A 77 6.58 -16.47 7.29
C ALA A 77 6.56 -14.95 7.53
N ILE A 78 5.67 -14.50 8.40
CA ILE A 78 5.51 -13.09 8.79
C ILE A 78 5.99 -12.97 10.23
N GLY A 79 6.75 -11.90 10.51
CA GLY A 79 7.26 -11.62 11.85
C GLY A 79 6.14 -11.50 12.89
N SER A 80 6.35 -12.05 14.06
CA SER A 80 5.36 -12.05 15.14
C SER A 80 5.06 -10.64 15.63
N GLY A 81 3.77 -10.32 15.83
CA GLY A 81 3.34 -8.99 16.28
C GLY A 81 3.52 -7.87 15.25
N MET A 82 3.72 -8.21 13.98
CA MET A 82 3.86 -7.21 12.93
C MET A 82 2.55 -6.48 12.67
N ILE A 83 2.63 -5.15 12.59
CA ILE A 83 1.52 -4.28 12.19
C ILE A 83 1.69 -3.96 10.71
N LEU A 84 0.65 -4.26 9.93
CA LEU A 84 0.60 -4.04 8.49
C LEU A 84 -0.39 -2.92 8.18
N SER A 85 -0.04 -2.07 7.22
CA SER A 85 -0.96 -1.09 6.62
C SER A 85 -1.25 -1.49 5.18
N TYR A 86 -2.52 -1.61 4.82
CA TYR A 86 -2.91 -2.12 3.50
C TYR A 86 -3.73 -1.12 2.69
N VAL A 87 -3.30 -0.89 1.46
CA VAL A 87 -4.06 -0.19 0.42
C VAL A 87 -4.51 -1.21 -0.61
N PRO A 88 -5.79 -1.64 -0.60
CA PRO A 88 -6.34 -2.57 -1.58
C PRO A 88 -6.56 -1.94 -2.95
N GLN A 89 -6.65 -2.78 -3.97
CA GLN A 89 -7.05 -2.33 -5.31
C GLN A 89 -8.50 -1.85 -5.33
N ASP A 90 -9.39 -2.56 -4.66
CA ASP A 90 -10.82 -2.21 -4.55
C ASP A 90 -11.03 -1.06 -3.55
N THR A 91 -11.86 -0.10 -3.95
CA THR A 91 -12.24 1.07 -3.13
C THR A 91 -13.74 1.11 -2.85
N SER A 92 -14.50 0.07 -3.17
CA SER A 92 -15.97 0.02 -3.08
C SER A 92 -16.48 0.10 -1.64
N MET A 93 -15.63 -0.26 -0.66
CA MET A 93 -15.98 -0.21 0.76
C MET A 93 -16.08 1.22 1.32
N LEU A 94 -15.58 2.23 0.60
CA LEU A 94 -15.57 3.60 1.10
C LEU A 94 -16.95 4.25 1.05
N ASN A 95 -17.47 4.61 2.22
CA ASN A 95 -18.75 5.29 2.39
C ASN A 95 -18.71 6.23 3.61
N GLY A 96 -19.69 7.13 3.70
CA GLY A 96 -19.79 8.12 4.78
C GLY A 96 -18.85 9.30 4.64
N SER A 97 -18.65 10.05 5.69
CA SER A 97 -17.78 11.22 5.73
C SER A 97 -16.32 10.83 5.99
N LEU A 98 -15.39 11.72 5.60
CA LEU A 98 -13.95 11.54 5.89
C LEU A 98 -13.66 11.53 7.39
N SER A 99 -14.42 12.27 8.20
CA SER A 99 -14.24 12.31 9.66
C SER A 99 -14.67 10.98 10.30
N GLU A 100 -15.84 10.45 9.92
CA GLU A 100 -16.31 9.13 10.37
C GLU A 100 -15.31 8.02 9.95
N PHE A 101 -14.78 8.11 8.77
CA PHE A 101 -13.76 7.17 8.28
C PHE A 101 -12.47 7.23 9.09
N ALA A 102 -11.97 8.43 9.40
CA ALA A 102 -10.77 8.61 10.22
C ALA A 102 -10.97 8.04 11.62
N GLU A 103 -12.12 8.31 12.26
CA GLU A 103 -12.48 7.79 13.57
C GLU A 103 -12.56 6.26 13.56
N ALA A 104 -13.30 5.68 12.61
CA ALA A 104 -13.47 4.22 12.48
C ALA A 104 -12.13 3.48 12.27
N ASN A 105 -11.18 4.11 11.58
CA ASN A 105 -9.85 3.57 11.34
C ASN A 105 -8.82 3.97 12.41
N ARG A 106 -9.20 4.74 13.43
CA ARG A 106 -8.35 5.21 14.53
C ARG A 106 -7.11 5.97 14.04
N VAL A 107 -7.25 6.74 12.99
CA VAL A 107 -6.19 7.61 12.49
C VAL A 107 -6.42 9.05 12.95
N ASP A 108 -5.34 9.82 13.14
CA ASP A 108 -5.44 11.23 13.47
C ASP A 108 -6.11 12.01 12.33
N GLU A 109 -7.26 12.61 12.59
CA GLU A 109 -8.08 13.29 11.57
C GLU A 109 -7.35 14.50 10.99
N SER A 110 -6.58 15.23 11.81
CA SER A 110 -5.85 16.41 11.37
C SER A 110 -4.74 16.04 10.41
N LEU A 111 -3.95 15.01 10.75
CA LEU A 111 -2.91 14.44 9.90
C LEU A 111 -3.51 13.88 8.60
N PHE A 112 -4.59 13.13 8.70
CA PHE A 112 -5.29 12.55 7.56
C PHE A 112 -5.75 13.62 6.56
N LYS A 113 -6.41 14.67 7.07
CA LYS A 113 -6.85 15.80 6.24
C LYS A 113 -5.67 16.60 5.67
N ALA A 114 -4.56 16.73 6.41
CA ALA A 114 -3.35 17.40 5.93
C ALA A 114 -2.71 16.64 4.76
N ILE A 115 -2.62 15.32 4.84
CA ILE A 115 -2.12 14.46 3.74
C ILE A 115 -3.03 14.57 2.52
N LEU A 116 -4.35 14.53 2.70
CA LEU A 116 -5.30 14.72 1.61
C LEU A 116 -5.14 16.08 0.92
N ARG A 117 -4.91 17.17 1.68
CA ARG A 117 -4.62 18.50 1.11
C ARG A 117 -3.32 18.49 0.29
N LYS A 118 -2.26 17.82 0.75
CA LYS A 118 -1.04 17.64 -0.06
C LYS A 118 -1.32 16.93 -1.39
N MET A 119 -2.30 16.04 -1.43
CA MET A 119 -2.75 15.35 -2.64
C MET A 119 -3.88 16.08 -3.39
N ASP A 120 -3.95 17.41 -3.24
CA ASP A 120 -4.88 18.29 -3.96
C ASP A 120 -6.37 18.04 -3.64
N PHE A 121 -6.70 17.67 -2.40
CA PHE A 121 -8.09 17.68 -1.93
C PHE A 121 -8.53 19.13 -1.62
N SER A 122 -9.52 19.60 -2.37
CA SER A 122 -10.11 20.93 -2.18
C SER A 122 -11.08 20.93 -0.97
N ARG A 123 -11.37 22.13 -0.46
CA ARG A 123 -12.32 22.33 0.64
C ARG A 123 -13.68 21.66 0.38
N ILE A 124 -14.19 21.78 -0.84
CA ILE A 124 -15.48 21.21 -1.23
C ILE A 124 -15.47 19.67 -1.14
N GLN A 125 -14.34 19.02 -1.42
CA GLN A 125 -14.22 17.56 -1.32
C GLN A 125 -14.30 17.08 0.12
N PHE A 126 -13.81 17.85 1.09
CA PHE A 126 -13.93 17.49 2.51
C PHE A 126 -15.37 17.50 3.04
N GLU A 127 -16.28 18.18 2.37
CA GLU A 127 -17.69 18.28 2.74
C GLU A 127 -18.57 17.20 2.09
N LYS A 128 -18.01 16.46 1.11
CA LYS A 128 -18.71 15.39 0.40
C LYS A 128 -18.61 14.05 1.11
N LYS A 129 -19.56 13.18 0.82
CA LYS A 129 -19.50 11.77 1.21
C LYS A 129 -18.59 11.00 0.23
N MET A 130 -17.94 9.95 0.72
CA MET A 130 -16.99 9.17 -0.08
C MET A 130 -17.66 8.36 -1.20
N GLU A 131 -18.96 8.09 -1.10
CA GLU A 131 -19.73 7.49 -2.19
C GLU A 131 -19.69 8.33 -3.48
N ASP A 132 -19.65 9.65 -3.31
CA ASP A 132 -19.64 10.63 -4.41
C ASP A 132 -18.23 10.93 -4.95
N PHE A 133 -17.21 10.28 -4.40
CA PHE A 133 -15.83 10.46 -4.84
C PHE A 133 -15.54 9.70 -6.12
N SER A 134 -14.71 10.32 -6.99
CA SER A 134 -14.12 9.62 -8.13
C SER A 134 -13.21 8.49 -7.67
N ALA A 135 -12.90 7.56 -8.56
CA ALA A 135 -11.97 6.46 -8.27
C ALA A 135 -10.61 6.97 -7.76
N GLY A 136 -10.07 8.04 -8.36
CA GLY A 136 -8.83 8.66 -7.92
C GLY A 136 -8.93 9.29 -6.53
N GLN A 137 -10.04 9.97 -6.21
CA GLN A 137 -10.27 10.53 -4.89
C GLN A 137 -10.36 9.42 -3.82
N LYS A 138 -11.04 8.32 -4.12
CA LYS A 138 -11.11 7.14 -3.23
C LYS A 138 -9.74 6.53 -2.98
N LYS A 139 -8.90 6.43 -4.03
CA LYS A 139 -7.50 5.97 -3.86
C LYS A 139 -6.70 6.90 -2.96
N LYS A 140 -6.81 8.22 -3.14
CA LYS A 140 -6.15 9.20 -2.26
C LYS A 140 -6.55 9.03 -0.79
N VAL A 141 -7.83 8.74 -0.53
CA VAL A 141 -8.32 8.45 0.84
C VAL A 141 -7.62 7.24 1.44
N LEU A 142 -7.53 6.13 0.72
CA LEU A 142 -6.86 4.92 1.21
C LEU A 142 -5.36 5.11 1.41
N ILE A 143 -4.69 5.85 0.51
CA ILE A 143 -3.27 6.19 0.66
C ILE A 143 -3.06 7.10 1.87
N ALA A 144 -3.88 8.14 2.05
CA ALA A 144 -3.79 9.03 3.21
C ALA A 144 -4.00 8.27 4.51
N LYS A 145 -5.01 7.38 4.58
CA LYS A 145 -5.23 6.50 5.73
C LYS A 145 -3.99 5.66 6.01
N SER A 146 -3.45 4.98 5.00
CA SER A 146 -2.26 4.14 5.14
C SER A 146 -1.05 4.93 5.66
N LEU A 147 -0.82 6.12 5.15
CA LEU A 147 0.27 6.99 5.60
C LEU A 147 0.07 7.52 7.03
N CYS A 148 -1.17 7.59 7.53
CA CYS A 148 -1.46 7.92 8.93
C CYS A 148 -1.26 6.75 9.89
N GLU A 149 -1.31 5.52 9.40
CA GLU A 149 -1.14 4.32 10.22
C GLU A 149 0.33 4.13 10.58
N GLN A 150 0.60 3.87 11.85
CA GLN A 150 1.92 3.45 12.29
C GLN A 150 2.06 1.94 12.06
N ALA A 151 2.79 1.56 11.01
CA ALA A 151 2.98 0.18 10.61
C ALA A 151 4.46 -0.18 10.45
N HIS A 152 4.77 -1.46 10.62
CA HIS A 152 6.09 -2.02 10.32
C HIS A 152 6.26 -2.25 8.82
N LEU A 153 5.18 -2.62 8.11
CA LEU A 153 5.19 -2.89 6.67
C LEU A 153 3.94 -2.31 6.02
N TYR A 154 4.16 -1.55 4.97
CA TYR A 154 3.11 -0.97 4.12
C TYR A 154 2.94 -1.85 2.89
N VAL A 155 1.71 -2.31 2.64
CA VAL A 155 1.35 -3.22 1.56
C VAL A 155 0.38 -2.51 0.63
N TRP A 156 0.80 -2.14 -0.58
CA TRP A 156 0.01 -1.35 -1.50
C TRP A 156 -0.25 -2.07 -2.83
N ASP A 157 -1.53 -2.20 -3.19
CA ASP A 157 -1.96 -2.86 -4.42
C ASP A 157 -2.48 -1.86 -5.44
N GLU A 158 -1.68 -1.59 -6.47
CA GLU A 158 -1.93 -0.62 -7.54
C GLU A 158 -2.41 0.75 -7.00
N PRO A 159 -1.60 1.39 -6.15
CA PRO A 159 -2.04 2.61 -5.45
C PRO A 159 -2.25 3.79 -6.38
N LEU A 160 -1.56 3.85 -7.53
CA LEU A 160 -1.57 5.01 -8.41
C LEU A 160 -2.64 4.98 -9.52
N ASN A 161 -3.44 3.91 -9.58
CA ASN A 161 -4.54 3.87 -10.53
C ASN A 161 -5.49 5.05 -10.32
N TYR A 162 -5.76 5.80 -11.41
CA TYR A 162 -6.61 6.99 -11.42
C TYR A 162 -6.07 8.20 -10.63
N ILE A 163 -4.81 8.17 -10.17
CA ILE A 163 -4.17 9.28 -9.50
C ILE A 163 -3.55 10.24 -10.53
N ASP A 164 -3.82 11.53 -10.37
CA ASP A 164 -3.22 12.58 -11.19
C ASP A 164 -1.72 12.75 -10.92
N ILE A 165 -1.01 13.34 -11.88
CA ILE A 165 0.45 13.49 -11.84
C ILE A 165 0.91 14.30 -10.63
N TYR A 166 0.20 15.36 -10.26
CA TYR A 166 0.58 16.20 -9.12
C TYR A 166 0.50 15.42 -7.81
N SER A 167 -0.64 14.77 -7.56
CA SER A 167 -0.85 13.93 -6.37
C SER A 167 0.16 12.79 -6.29
N ARG A 168 0.49 12.20 -7.44
CA ARG A 168 1.53 11.17 -7.53
C ARG A 168 2.89 11.69 -7.07
N MET A 169 3.31 12.86 -7.53
CA MET A 169 4.57 13.48 -7.08
C MET A 169 4.59 13.72 -5.56
N GLN A 170 3.45 14.13 -4.98
CA GLN A 170 3.33 14.30 -3.54
C GLN A 170 3.45 12.96 -2.79
N ILE A 171 2.84 11.89 -3.30
CA ILE A 171 2.96 10.54 -2.73
C ILE A 171 4.42 10.08 -2.77
N GLU A 172 5.11 10.27 -3.89
CA GLU A 172 6.53 9.93 -4.03
C GLU A 172 7.39 10.71 -3.02
N ASN A 173 7.13 12.00 -2.85
CA ASN A 173 7.85 12.84 -1.87
C ASN A 173 7.62 12.33 -0.43
N LEU A 174 6.38 12.00 -0.07
CA LEU A 174 6.06 11.44 1.24
C LEU A 174 6.79 10.10 1.48
N ILE A 175 6.80 9.20 0.50
CA ILE A 175 7.52 7.92 0.61
C ILE A 175 9.03 8.15 0.77
N ARG A 176 9.64 9.12 0.07
CA ARG A 176 11.07 9.43 0.23
C ARG A 176 11.37 10.02 1.59
N GLU A 177 10.53 10.93 2.08
CA GLU A 177 10.71 11.61 3.35
C GLU A 177 10.64 10.64 4.53
N PHE A 178 9.64 9.74 4.55
CA PHE A 178 9.40 8.83 5.67
C PHE A 178 10.06 7.46 5.51
N SER A 179 10.56 7.14 4.33
CA SER A 179 11.30 5.91 4.01
C SER A 179 10.68 4.64 4.61
N PRO A 180 9.37 4.38 4.43
CA PRO A 180 8.72 3.22 5.02
C PRO A 180 9.27 1.92 4.42
N THR A 181 9.26 0.84 5.21
CA THR A 181 9.37 -0.51 4.66
C THR A 181 8.08 -0.84 3.94
N MET A 182 8.15 -1.17 2.65
CA MET A 182 6.94 -1.43 1.89
C MET A 182 7.10 -2.49 0.81
N ILE A 183 5.99 -3.12 0.48
CA ILE A 183 5.84 -3.97 -0.69
C ILE A 183 4.64 -3.48 -1.51
N PHE A 184 4.81 -3.31 -2.79
CA PHE A 184 3.76 -2.76 -3.64
C PHE A 184 3.73 -3.40 -5.02
N VAL A 185 2.54 -3.41 -5.59
CA VAL A 185 2.30 -3.73 -7.01
C VAL A 185 2.04 -2.42 -7.73
N GLU A 186 2.78 -2.15 -8.79
CA GLU A 186 2.55 -0.97 -9.62
C GLU A 186 3.03 -1.24 -11.05
N HIS A 187 2.22 -0.80 -12.03
CA HIS A 187 2.53 -0.92 -13.45
C HIS A 187 3.35 0.24 -13.98
N ASP A 188 3.30 1.38 -13.31
CA ASP A 188 4.05 2.56 -13.70
C ASP A 188 5.55 2.38 -13.47
N LEU A 189 6.29 2.40 -14.59
CA LEU A 189 7.73 2.21 -14.60
C LEU A 189 8.49 3.32 -13.88
N ALA A 190 8.04 4.57 -14.01
CA ALA A 190 8.72 5.70 -13.39
C ALA A 190 8.59 5.63 -11.87
N PHE A 191 7.39 5.38 -11.35
CA PHE A 191 7.18 5.21 -9.92
C PHE A 191 7.99 4.04 -9.37
N ARG A 192 7.95 2.90 -10.05
CA ARG A 192 8.71 1.72 -9.64
C ARG A 192 10.21 2.01 -9.58
N ASN A 193 10.77 2.64 -10.61
CA ASN A 193 12.20 2.97 -10.66
C ASN A 193 12.59 4.03 -9.62
N ASN A 194 11.69 4.96 -9.31
CA ASN A 194 11.95 6.03 -8.35
C ASN A 194 11.82 5.57 -6.89
N MET A 195 10.92 4.61 -6.62
CA MET A 195 10.54 4.25 -5.25
C MET A 195 11.12 2.91 -4.79
N ALA A 196 11.25 1.92 -5.68
CA ALA A 196 11.71 0.60 -5.29
C ALA A 196 13.21 0.57 -4.98
N THR A 197 13.58 -0.06 -3.87
CA THR A 197 14.96 -0.47 -3.58
C THR A 197 15.26 -1.83 -4.19
N LYS A 198 14.21 -2.64 -4.44
CA LYS A 198 14.29 -3.98 -5.02
C LYS A 198 13.05 -4.24 -5.87
N SER A 199 13.23 -4.88 -7.01
CA SER A 199 12.13 -5.27 -7.89
C SER A 199 12.13 -6.77 -8.11
N ILE A 200 10.94 -7.38 -7.99
CA ILE A 200 10.76 -8.83 -8.11
C ILE A 200 9.74 -9.11 -9.21
N ARG A 201 10.17 -9.88 -10.19
CA ARG A 201 9.33 -10.28 -11.32
C ARG A 201 8.61 -11.59 -11.02
N LEU A 202 7.29 -11.60 -11.17
CA LEU A 202 6.52 -12.83 -11.20
C LEU A 202 6.45 -13.32 -12.66
N ALA A 203 7.06 -14.49 -12.90
CA ALA A 203 6.98 -15.18 -14.18
C ALA A 203 5.74 -16.10 -14.19
N THR A 204 4.91 -15.98 -15.22
CA THR A 204 3.85 -16.98 -15.47
C THR A 204 4.47 -18.27 -16.00
N GLU A 205 3.81 -19.39 -15.75
CA GLU A 205 4.16 -20.68 -16.38
C GLU A 205 4.08 -20.61 -17.90
#